data_46976ca5714268ccf632acdaf6ec2b5a
#
_entry.id   46976ca5714268ccf632acdaf6ec2b5a
#
_cell.length_a   1.000
_cell.length_b   1.000
_cell.length_c   1.000
_cell.angle_alpha   90.00
_cell.angle_beta   90.00
_cell.angle_gamma   90.00
#
_symmetry.space_group_name_H-M   'P 1'
#
loop_
_entity.id
_entity.type
_entity.pdbx_description
1 polymer ?
#
loop_
_entity_poly.entity_id
_entity_poly.type
_entity_poly.pdbx_seq_one_letter_code
_entity_poly.pdbx_strand_id
1 'polypeptide(L)'
;MDLIEASMINRESALREKVENVSQLGLKLSDDTQNLTRALKGDSQSQGAWGEVVVENLLQSMGFVSERDYIKQYSETSIDKTRKVADFVIFLPDNKQVVIDSKVSLTAYNEFVNASDELSLKTSIERLCKSIRAH
;
A
#
# COMPACT_ATOMS: atom_id res chain seq x y z
N MET A 1 27.23 -24.98 -16.09
CA MET A 1 26.25 -24.21 -15.30
C MET A 1 25.55 -25.17 -14.37
N ASP A 2 25.66 -24.98 -13.08
CA ASP A 2 25.03 -25.84 -12.08
C ASP A 2 23.52 -25.57 -12.04
N LEU A 3 22.71 -26.61 -11.77
CA LEU A 3 21.26 -26.48 -11.64
C LEU A 3 20.84 -25.47 -10.56
N ILE A 4 21.66 -25.32 -9.53
CA ILE A 4 21.49 -24.33 -8.46
C ILE A 4 21.68 -22.92 -8.99
N GLU A 5 22.71 -22.66 -9.80
CA GLU A 5 22.96 -21.36 -10.43
C GLU A 5 21.85 -20.96 -11.39
N ALA A 6 21.37 -21.87 -12.23
CA ALA A 6 20.24 -21.64 -13.12
C ALA A 6 18.93 -21.33 -12.35
N SER A 7 18.71 -22.01 -11.24
CA SER A 7 17.56 -21.75 -10.35
C SER A 7 17.68 -20.38 -9.66
N MET A 8 18.86 -19.99 -9.24
CA MET A 8 19.10 -18.66 -8.64
C MET A 8 18.89 -17.53 -9.65
N ILE A 9 19.41 -17.68 -10.87
CA ILE A 9 19.23 -16.70 -11.96
C ILE A 9 17.75 -16.53 -12.29
N ASN A 10 17.00 -17.63 -12.38
CA ASN A 10 15.55 -17.57 -12.63
C ASN A 10 14.78 -16.88 -11.51
N ARG A 11 15.16 -17.12 -10.26
CA ARG A 11 14.55 -16.44 -9.10
C ARG A 11 14.87 -14.96 -9.09
N GLU A 12 16.10 -14.59 -9.40
CA GLU A 12 16.53 -13.19 -9.48
C GLU A 12 15.80 -12.46 -10.61
N SER A 13 15.68 -13.06 -11.80
CA SER A 13 14.93 -12.50 -12.92
C SER A 13 13.46 -12.30 -12.59
N ALA A 14 12.80 -13.29 -11.96
CA ALA A 14 11.42 -13.20 -11.54
C ALA A 14 11.21 -12.13 -10.45
N LEU A 15 12.18 -11.97 -9.55
CA LEU A 15 12.13 -10.94 -8.53
C LEU A 15 12.30 -9.55 -9.14
N ARG A 16 13.24 -9.37 -10.06
CA ARG A 16 13.43 -8.10 -10.78
C ARG A 16 12.18 -7.69 -11.54
N GLU A 17 11.56 -8.62 -12.27
CA GLU A 17 10.29 -8.36 -12.98
C GLU A 17 9.18 -7.93 -12.04
N LYS A 18 9.03 -8.58 -10.89
CA LYS A 18 8.03 -8.21 -9.87
C LYS A 18 8.32 -6.82 -9.28
N VAL A 19 9.58 -6.53 -8.98
CA VAL A 19 9.99 -5.21 -8.46
C VAL A 19 9.73 -4.12 -9.49
N GLU A 20 10.02 -4.38 -10.77
CA GLU A 20 9.76 -3.43 -11.85
C GLU A 20 8.27 -3.19 -12.05
N ASN A 21 7.43 -4.23 -12.01
CA ASN A 21 5.99 -4.11 -12.09
C ASN A 21 5.41 -3.29 -10.93
N VAL A 22 5.88 -3.52 -9.70
CA VAL A 22 5.49 -2.73 -8.53
C VAL A 22 5.96 -1.28 -8.65
N SER A 23 7.17 -1.05 -9.18
CA SER A 23 7.70 0.30 -9.42
C SER A 23 6.88 1.06 -10.47
N GLN A 24 6.54 0.42 -11.60
CA GLN A 24 5.68 1.00 -12.64
C GLN A 24 4.27 1.30 -12.10
N LEU A 25 3.71 0.40 -11.31
CA LEU A 25 2.42 0.63 -10.66
C LEU A 25 2.49 1.82 -9.70
N GLY A 26 3.59 1.96 -8.96
CA GLY A 26 3.84 3.10 -8.08
C GLY A 26 3.94 4.43 -8.82
N LEU A 27 4.60 4.46 -9.99
CA LEU A 27 4.69 5.66 -10.84
C LEU A 27 3.31 6.05 -11.39
N LYS A 28 2.56 5.09 -11.93
CA LYS A 28 1.20 5.33 -12.41
C LYS A 28 0.29 5.82 -11.29
N LEU A 29 0.45 5.25 -10.11
CA LEU A 29 -0.29 5.66 -8.92
C LEU A 29 0.02 7.10 -8.51
N SER A 30 1.27 7.56 -8.68
CA SER A 30 1.67 8.94 -8.38
C SER A 30 0.95 9.96 -9.27
N ASP A 31 0.81 9.68 -10.57
CA ASP A 31 0.09 10.53 -11.51
C ASP A 31 -1.42 10.55 -11.21
N ASP A 32 -2.00 9.38 -10.97
CA ASP A 32 -3.41 9.24 -10.60
C ASP A 32 -3.69 9.91 -9.25
N THR A 33 -2.74 9.85 -8.30
CA THR A 33 -2.86 10.48 -6.98
C THR A 33 -2.95 12.00 -7.08
N GLN A 34 -2.21 12.64 -7.98
CA GLN A 34 -2.29 14.10 -8.17
C GLN A 34 -3.67 14.53 -8.66
N ASN A 35 -4.27 13.78 -9.58
CA ASN A 35 -5.59 14.05 -10.10
C ASN A 35 -6.70 13.77 -9.07
N LEU A 36 -6.58 12.66 -8.35
CA LEU A 36 -7.53 12.24 -7.32
C LEU A 36 -7.46 13.11 -6.06
N THR A 37 -6.30 13.61 -5.68
CA THR A 37 -6.15 14.47 -4.51
C THR A 37 -7.01 15.72 -4.63
N ARG A 38 -7.16 16.28 -5.82
CA ARG A 38 -8.04 17.43 -6.06
C ARG A 38 -9.51 17.06 -5.90
N ALA A 39 -9.91 15.88 -6.35
CA ALA A 39 -11.28 15.39 -6.29
C ALA A 39 -11.69 14.92 -4.88
N LEU A 40 -10.74 14.35 -4.13
CA LEU A 40 -10.99 13.77 -2.80
C LEU A 40 -10.60 14.70 -1.64
N LYS A 41 -10.22 15.94 -1.93
CA LYS A 41 -9.83 16.89 -0.90
C LYS A 41 -10.98 17.15 0.07
N GLY A 42 -10.75 16.87 1.36
CA GLY A 42 -11.74 17.07 2.42
C GLY A 42 -12.68 15.90 2.67
N ASP A 43 -12.63 14.84 1.88
CA ASP A 43 -13.42 13.62 2.07
C ASP A 43 -12.55 12.44 2.55
N SER A 44 -12.45 12.28 3.87
CA SER A 44 -11.63 11.24 4.49
C SER A 44 -12.13 9.82 4.20
N GLN A 45 -13.45 9.65 4.03
CA GLN A 45 -14.05 8.35 3.74
C GLN A 45 -13.70 7.89 2.33
N SER A 46 -13.81 8.76 1.34
CA SER A 46 -13.41 8.48 -0.04
C SER A 46 -11.91 8.26 -0.17
N GLN A 47 -11.08 8.98 0.59
CA GLN A 47 -9.64 8.76 0.65
C GLN A 47 -9.31 7.37 1.21
N GLY A 48 -9.99 6.93 2.28
CA GLY A 48 -9.85 5.59 2.85
C GLY A 48 -10.22 4.50 1.85
N ALA A 49 -11.37 4.61 1.22
CA ALA A 49 -11.82 3.65 0.21
C ALA A 49 -10.86 3.55 -0.98
N TRP A 50 -10.33 4.68 -1.45
CA TRP A 50 -9.32 4.70 -2.50
C TRP A 50 -8.02 4.01 -2.05
N GLY A 51 -7.56 4.26 -0.83
CA GLY A 51 -6.38 3.60 -0.26
C GLY A 51 -6.52 2.07 -0.23
N GLU A 52 -7.69 1.57 0.13
CA GLU A 52 -7.97 0.13 0.10
C GLU A 52 -7.90 -0.44 -1.34
N VAL A 53 -8.44 0.26 -2.33
CA VAL A 53 -8.35 -0.15 -3.74
C VAL A 53 -6.89 -0.23 -4.20
N VAL A 54 -6.07 0.73 -3.79
CA VAL A 54 -4.64 0.75 -4.11
C VAL A 54 -3.92 -0.45 -3.51
N VAL A 55 -4.16 -0.74 -2.23
CA VAL A 55 -3.57 -1.91 -1.55
C VAL A 55 -4.01 -3.21 -2.24
N GLU A 56 -5.28 -3.34 -2.59
CA GLU A 56 -5.77 -4.52 -3.29
C GLU A 56 -5.11 -4.71 -4.66
N ASN A 57 -4.99 -3.64 -5.45
CA ASN A 57 -4.29 -3.68 -6.74
C ASN A 57 -2.81 -4.08 -6.58
N LEU A 58 -2.15 -3.61 -5.53
CA LEU A 58 -0.78 -4.02 -5.20
C LEU A 58 -0.70 -5.52 -4.89
N LEU A 59 -1.57 -6.03 -4.03
CA LEU A 59 -1.63 -7.45 -3.69
C LEU A 59 -1.85 -8.31 -4.93
N GLN A 60 -2.80 -7.94 -5.77
CA GLN A 60 -3.09 -8.66 -7.02
C GLN A 60 -1.91 -8.61 -8.01
N SER A 61 -1.23 -7.47 -8.13
CA SER A 61 -0.03 -7.34 -8.98
C SER A 61 1.13 -8.20 -8.52
N MET A 62 1.21 -8.49 -7.22
CA MET A 62 2.17 -9.42 -6.63
C MET A 62 1.75 -10.89 -6.75
N GLY A 63 0.57 -11.17 -7.31
CA GLY A 63 0.06 -12.51 -7.53
C GLY A 63 -0.78 -13.08 -6.40
N PHE A 64 -1.16 -12.27 -5.41
CA PHE A 64 -2.12 -12.69 -4.38
C PHE A 64 -3.54 -12.77 -4.96
N VAL A 65 -4.27 -13.79 -4.59
CA VAL A 65 -5.65 -14.03 -5.04
C VAL A 65 -6.60 -13.80 -3.88
N SER A 66 -7.63 -12.98 -4.11
CA SER A 66 -8.69 -12.73 -3.13
C SER A 66 -9.37 -14.01 -2.70
N GLU A 67 -9.80 -14.10 -1.47
CA GLU A 67 -10.45 -15.24 -0.81
C GLU A 67 -9.55 -16.49 -0.65
N ARG A 68 -8.40 -16.55 -1.31
CA ARG A 68 -7.41 -17.61 -1.14
C ARG A 68 -6.22 -17.18 -0.31
N ASP A 69 -5.62 -16.07 -0.69
CA ASP A 69 -4.37 -15.58 -0.11
C ASP A 69 -4.61 -14.40 0.84
N TYR A 70 -5.71 -13.67 0.65
CA TYR A 70 -6.12 -12.58 1.53
C TYR A 70 -7.65 -12.40 1.56
N ILE A 71 -8.14 -11.79 2.63
CA ILE A 71 -9.54 -11.37 2.81
C ILE A 71 -9.58 -9.88 3.10
N LYS A 72 -10.59 -9.19 2.54
CA LYS A 72 -10.88 -7.77 2.80
C LYS A 72 -11.89 -7.63 3.95
N GLN A 73 -11.81 -6.49 4.64
CA GLN A 73 -12.78 -6.11 5.69
C GLN A 73 -13.02 -7.24 6.71
N TYR A 74 -11.94 -7.88 7.12
CA TYR A 74 -12.02 -8.97 8.09
C TYR A 74 -12.44 -8.42 9.44
N SER A 75 -13.47 -9.01 10.02
CA SER A 75 -13.94 -8.62 11.35
C SER A 75 -13.95 -9.80 12.30
N GLU A 76 -13.37 -9.62 13.46
CA GLU A 76 -13.38 -10.57 14.55
C GLU A 76 -13.95 -9.93 15.81
N THR A 77 -14.81 -10.68 16.51
CA THR A 77 -15.33 -10.26 17.81
C THR A 77 -14.53 -10.91 18.90
N SER A 78 -13.80 -10.11 19.66
CA SER A 78 -13.01 -10.59 20.79
C SER A 78 -13.91 -11.08 21.94
N ILE A 79 -13.32 -11.85 22.86
CA ILE A 79 -14.02 -12.40 24.05
C ILE A 79 -14.67 -11.30 24.89
N ASP A 80 -14.11 -10.11 24.92
CA ASP A 80 -14.62 -8.90 25.58
C ASP A 80 -15.69 -8.13 24.78
N LYS A 81 -16.23 -8.75 23.71
CA LYS A 81 -17.24 -8.21 22.80
C LYS A 81 -16.83 -6.95 22.01
N THR A 82 -15.54 -6.64 21.95
CA THR A 82 -15.03 -5.59 21.07
C THR A 82 -14.89 -6.15 19.65
N ARG A 83 -15.49 -5.46 18.69
CA ARG A 83 -15.35 -5.78 17.27
C ARG A 83 -14.11 -5.09 16.72
N LYS A 84 -13.14 -5.88 16.29
CA LYS A 84 -11.97 -5.39 15.56
C LYS A 84 -12.16 -5.64 14.07
N VAL A 85 -11.90 -4.63 13.27
CA VAL A 85 -12.00 -4.70 11.81
C VAL A 85 -10.61 -4.41 11.25
N ALA A 86 -10.16 -5.28 10.35
CA ALA A 86 -8.92 -5.08 9.59
C ALA A 86 -9.27 -4.84 8.12
N ASP A 87 -8.59 -3.94 7.45
CA ASP A 87 -8.83 -3.68 6.03
C ASP A 87 -8.49 -4.92 5.20
N PHE A 88 -7.36 -5.56 5.49
CA PHE A 88 -6.96 -6.82 4.86
C PHE A 88 -6.30 -7.75 5.88
N VAL A 89 -6.50 -9.05 5.67
CA VAL A 89 -5.74 -10.12 6.33
C VAL A 89 -5.13 -11.01 5.26
N ILE A 90 -3.81 -11.16 5.28
CA ILE A 90 -3.07 -12.05 4.40
C ILE A 90 -2.80 -13.35 5.14
N PHE A 91 -3.05 -14.48 4.47
CA PHE A 91 -2.74 -15.82 4.98
C PHE A 91 -1.35 -16.23 4.53
N LEU A 92 -0.53 -16.58 5.49
CA LEU A 92 0.82 -17.09 5.27
C LEU A 92 0.88 -18.60 5.56
N PRO A 93 1.93 -19.30 5.10
CA PRO A 93 2.20 -20.67 5.52
C PRO A 93 2.25 -20.78 7.05
N ASP A 94 2.06 -22.00 7.56
CA ASP A 94 2.08 -22.32 9.00
C ASP A 94 0.97 -21.65 9.81
N ASN A 95 -0.21 -21.42 9.20
CA ASN A 95 -1.36 -20.74 9.82
C ASN A 95 -1.05 -19.36 10.40
N LYS A 96 -0.06 -18.68 9.85
CA LYS A 96 0.24 -17.30 10.22
C LYS A 96 -0.62 -16.34 9.44
N GLN A 97 -0.91 -15.21 10.03
CA GLN A 97 -1.71 -14.15 9.42
C GLN A 97 -1.00 -12.80 9.58
N VAL A 98 -1.08 -11.97 8.54
CA VAL A 98 -0.62 -10.58 8.59
C VAL A 98 -1.83 -9.67 8.39
N VAL A 99 -2.01 -8.78 9.32
CA VAL A 99 -3.05 -7.74 9.26
C VAL A 99 -2.47 -6.51 8.56
N ILE A 100 -3.20 -6.00 7.57
CA ILE A 100 -2.89 -4.74 6.91
C ILE A 100 -4.02 -3.75 7.22
N ASP A 101 -3.63 -2.58 7.71
CA ASP A 101 -4.50 -1.43 7.88
C ASP A 101 -4.00 -0.33 6.94
N SER A 102 -4.83 0.06 5.98
CA SER A 102 -4.44 1.06 4.98
C SER A 102 -4.70 2.47 5.49
N LYS A 103 -3.65 3.26 5.60
CA LYS A 103 -3.73 4.67 5.97
C LYS A 103 -3.23 5.55 4.84
N VAL A 104 -4.00 6.60 4.54
CA VAL A 104 -3.71 7.49 3.43
C VAL A 104 -3.48 8.91 3.93
N SER A 105 -2.30 9.46 3.64
CA SER A 105 -1.91 10.84 3.96
C SER A 105 -1.88 11.71 2.71
N LEU A 106 -2.99 11.73 1.93
CA LEU A 106 -3.05 12.41 0.63
C LEU A 106 -2.74 13.90 0.69
N THR A 107 -3.27 14.62 1.68
CA THR A 107 -3.03 16.07 1.81
C THR A 107 -1.55 16.37 2.01
N ALA A 108 -0.91 15.68 2.95
CA ALA A 108 0.52 15.86 3.23
C ALA A 108 1.40 15.41 2.05
N TYR A 109 1.02 14.34 1.37
CA TYR A 109 1.70 13.87 0.16
C TYR A 109 1.59 14.89 -0.98
N ASN A 110 0.40 15.46 -1.19
CA ASN A 110 0.18 16.47 -2.23
C ASN A 110 0.99 17.74 -1.98
N GLU A 111 1.09 18.20 -0.74
CA GLU A 111 1.96 19.32 -0.36
C GLU A 111 3.44 19.01 -0.70
N PHE A 112 3.89 17.79 -0.44
CA PHE A 112 5.24 17.35 -0.78
C PHE A 112 5.52 17.35 -2.29
N VAL A 113 4.63 16.78 -3.09
CA VAL A 113 4.80 16.67 -4.55
C VAL A 113 4.74 18.04 -5.25
N ASN A 114 3.96 18.97 -4.71
CA ASN A 114 3.81 20.32 -5.28
C ASN A 114 4.78 21.35 -4.68
N ALA A 115 5.68 20.96 -3.81
CA ALA A 115 6.69 21.87 -3.26
C ALA A 115 7.65 22.34 -4.37
N SER A 116 7.78 23.65 -4.54
CA SER A 116 8.53 24.26 -5.65
C SER A 116 9.91 24.81 -5.25
N ASP A 117 10.18 24.91 -3.95
CA ASP A 117 11.44 25.42 -3.41
C ASP A 117 11.96 24.52 -2.27
N GLU A 118 13.23 24.65 -1.94
CA GLU A 118 13.91 23.78 -0.97
C GLU A 118 13.30 23.89 0.44
N LEU A 119 12.85 25.08 0.84
CA LEU A 119 12.26 25.29 2.16
C LEU A 119 10.88 24.64 2.26
N SER A 120 10.03 24.83 1.26
CA SER A 120 8.70 24.20 1.20
C SER A 120 8.80 22.69 1.07
N LEU A 121 9.80 22.19 0.34
CA LEU A 121 10.09 20.75 0.25
C LEU A 121 10.43 20.17 1.62
N LYS A 122 11.35 20.79 2.35
CA LYS A 122 11.75 20.34 3.68
C LYS A 122 10.57 20.35 4.66
N THR A 123 9.80 21.43 4.68
CA THR A 123 8.61 21.55 5.54
C THR A 123 7.54 20.51 5.21
N SER A 124 7.30 20.25 3.93
CA SER A 124 6.31 19.27 3.48
C SER A 124 6.74 17.82 3.78
N ILE A 125 8.03 17.50 3.69
CA ILE A 125 8.57 16.20 4.12
C ILE A 125 8.33 16.00 5.63
N GLU A 126 8.62 16.99 6.44
CA GLU A 126 8.40 16.93 7.89
C GLU A 126 6.92 16.69 8.23
N ARG A 127 6.02 17.40 7.55
CA ARG A 127 4.56 17.20 7.70
C ARG A 127 4.11 15.82 7.26
N LEU A 128 4.62 15.32 6.13
CA LEU A 128 4.31 13.98 5.64
C LEU A 128 4.78 12.92 6.64
N CYS A 129 6.02 13.01 7.11
CA CYS A 129 6.55 12.10 8.13
C CYS A 129 5.74 12.15 9.43
N LYS A 130 5.33 13.34 9.86
CA LYS A 130 4.47 13.50 11.04
C LYS A 130 3.10 12.88 10.85
N SER A 131 2.49 13.07 9.67
CA SER A 131 1.20 12.46 9.33
C SER A 131 1.27 10.93 9.35
N ILE A 132 2.32 10.35 8.76
CA ILE A 132 2.52 8.88 8.75
C ILE A 132 2.72 8.34 10.18
N ARG A 133 3.45 9.04 11.04
CA ARG A 133 3.70 8.61 12.42
C ARG A 133 2.49 8.77 13.34
N ALA A 134 1.51 9.60 12.96
CA ALA A 134 0.29 9.82 13.74
C ALA A 134 -0.76 8.70 13.56
N HIS A 135 -0.56 7.81 12.60
CA HIS A 135 -1.36 6.64 12.31
C HIS A 135 -0.68 5.38 12.84
#